data_4d4e5e2ab168f016cc43c137a4bf0cbd
#
_entry.id   4d4e5e2ab168f016cc43c137a4bf0cbd
#
_cell.length_a   1.000
_cell.length_b   1.000
_cell.length_c   1.000
_cell.angle_alpha   90.00
_cell.angle_beta   90.00
_cell.angle_gamma   90.00
#
_symmetry.space_group_name_H-M   'P 1'
#
loop_
_entity.id
_entity.type
_entity.pdbx_description
1 polymer ?
#
loop_
_entity_poly.entity_id
_entity_poly.type
_entity_poly.pdbx_seq_one_letter_code
_entity_poly.pdbx_strand_id
1 'polypeptide(L)'
;MKLASISYRGSDSIAVAVDDDHLVNVKEAMVACFGADIETPADMTALLAQGDNGLARVEKAIQFIHENPSKATLIPQSEVAWHPPVRKPGKICGIAMNNSASNERKISAPDHPAFFLKPASCLIGHKETIAIRKYYGSVHPEPELAVIIGKTMRDVSAAEASGYIAGYSVMNDITGNGMRA
;
A
#
# COMPACT_ATOMS: atom_id res chain seq x y z
N MET A 1 1.44 0.07 -13.01
CA MET A 1 2.68 -0.10 -12.23
C MET A 1 2.34 -0.70 -10.87
N LYS A 2 3.14 -1.66 -10.36
CA LYS A 2 3.00 -2.29 -9.04
C LYS A 2 4.15 -1.81 -8.14
N LEU A 3 3.85 -0.93 -7.18
CA LEU A 3 4.81 -0.36 -6.23
C LEU A 3 4.80 -1.14 -4.90
N ALA A 4 5.95 -1.25 -4.26
CA ALA A 4 6.11 -1.86 -2.95
C ALA A 4 7.07 -1.07 -2.06
N SER A 5 6.85 -1.14 -0.74
CA SER A 5 7.83 -0.77 0.28
C SER A 5 8.48 -2.06 0.77
N ILE A 6 9.80 -2.14 0.69
CA ILE A 6 10.57 -3.35 1.00
C ILE A 6 11.80 -3.04 1.83
N SER A 7 12.32 -4.08 2.51
CA SER A 7 13.72 -4.12 2.95
C SER A 7 14.48 -5.18 2.17
N TYR A 8 15.60 -4.82 1.61
CA TYR A 8 16.51 -5.72 0.93
C TYR A 8 17.93 -5.50 1.43
N ARG A 9 18.60 -6.58 1.87
CA ARG A 9 19.96 -6.55 2.46
C ARG A 9 20.14 -5.47 3.53
N GLY A 10 19.10 -5.31 4.39
CA GLY A 10 19.13 -4.36 5.52
C GLY A 10 18.83 -2.90 5.15
N SER A 11 18.46 -2.61 3.91
CA SER A 11 18.11 -1.27 3.45
C SER A 11 16.64 -1.19 3.05
N ASP A 12 15.93 -0.21 3.59
CA ASP A 12 14.55 0.11 3.24
C ASP A 12 14.49 0.90 1.94
N SER A 13 13.53 0.58 1.09
CA SER A 13 13.34 1.28 -0.19
C SER A 13 11.95 1.11 -0.77
N ILE A 14 11.65 1.93 -1.79
CA ILE A 14 10.54 1.71 -2.70
C ILE A 14 11.06 0.87 -3.87
N ALA A 15 10.27 -0.11 -4.29
CA ALA A 15 10.56 -0.91 -5.46
C ALA A 15 9.35 -1.04 -6.38
N VAL A 16 9.60 -1.36 -7.64
CA VAL A 16 8.56 -1.67 -8.64
C VAL A 16 8.74 -3.11 -9.08
N ALA A 17 7.64 -3.88 -9.15
CA ALA A 17 7.67 -5.19 -9.77
C ALA A 17 7.81 -5.02 -11.29
N VAL A 18 8.86 -5.63 -11.85
CA VAL A 18 9.14 -5.62 -13.28
C VAL A 18 8.69 -6.89 -13.98
N ASP A 19 8.62 -7.98 -13.24
CA ASP A 19 8.00 -9.25 -13.63
C ASP A 19 7.41 -9.95 -12.38
N ASP A 20 7.03 -11.23 -12.51
CA ASP A 20 6.41 -12.00 -11.41
C ASP A 20 7.41 -12.40 -10.31
N ASP A 21 8.71 -12.37 -10.58
CA ASP A 21 9.75 -12.83 -9.66
C ASP A 21 10.69 -11.71 -9.18
N HIS A 22 10.72 -10.56 -9.88
CA HIS A 22 11.72 -9.54 -9.63
C HIS A 22 11.13 -8.14 -9.40
N LEU A 23 11.90 -7.40 -8.59
CA LEU A 23 11.69 -5.98 -8.30
C LEU A 23 12.91 -5.19 -8.77
N VAL A 24 12.70 -3.90 -9.03
CA VAL A 24 13.75 -2.90 -9.23
C VAL A 24 13.59 -1.78 -8.22
N ASN A 25 14.69 -1.35 -7.61
CA ASN A 25 14.71 -0.22 -6.70
C ASN A 25 14.39 1.08 -7.45
N VAL A 26 13.40 1.85 -6.97
CA VAL A 26 12.96 3.11 -7.60
C VAL A 26 14.10 4.13 -7.68
N LYS A 27 14.90 4.28 -6.61
CA LYS A 27 16.05 5.19 -6.60
C LYS A 27 17.06 4.81 -7.67
N GLU A 28 17.42 3.52 -7.75
CA GLU A 28 18.39 3.02 -8.74
C GLU A 28 17.88 3.28 -10.16
N ALA A 29 16.61 2.98 -10.44
CA ALA A 29 16.00 3.21 -11.74
C ALA A 29 15.98 4.71 -12.11
N MET A 30 15.62 5.58 -11.17
CA MET A 30 15.58 7.03 -11.40
C MET A 30 16.97 7.59 -11.66
N VAL A 31 17.98 7.17 -10.90
CA VAL A 31 19.37 7.59 -11.11
C VAL A 31 19.89 7.11 -12.46
N ALA A 32 19.59 5.88 -12.84
CA ALA A 32 19.98 5.34 -14.15
C ALA A 32 19.34 6.09 -15.33
N CYS A 33 18.09 6.51 -15.18
CA CYS A 33 17.33 7.20 -16.24
C CYS A 33 17.65 8.70 -16.35
N PHE A 34 17.80 9.38 -15.22
CA PHE A 34 17.85 10.85 -15.16
C PHE A 34 19.20 11.40 -14.72
N GLY A 35 20.14 10.56 -14.28
CA GLY A 35 21.45 10.97 -13.76
C GLY A 35 21.52 11.04 -12.23
N ALA A 36 22.76 11.14 -11.71
CA ALA A 36 23.04 11.02 -10.29
C ALA A 36 22.47 12.15 -9.43
N ASP A 37 22.27 13.35 -10.01
CA ASP A 37 21.78 14.54 -9.30
C ASP A 37 20.26 14.58 -9.16
N ILE A 38 19.56 13.52 -9.62
CA ILE A 38 18.11 13.47 -9.52
C ILE A 38 17.64 13.33 -8.08
N GLU A 39 16.71 14.17 -7.66
CA GLU A 39 16.03 14.00 -6.37
C GLU A 39 15.13 12.77 -6.41
N THR A 40 15.37 11.82 -5.50
CA THR A 40 14.62 10.58 -5.38
C THR A 40 13.79 10.55 -4.09
N PRO A 41 12.56 10.01 -4.13
CA PRO A 41 11.73 9.92 -2.93
C PRO A 41 12.35 8.95 -1.91
N ALA A 42 12.37 9.36 -0.64
CA ALA A 42 12.94 8.55 0.44
C ALA A 42 12.06 7.33 0.79
N ASP A 43 10.74 7.48 0.67
CA ASP A 43 9.75 6.44 0.96
C ASP A 43 8.47 6.66 0.12
N MET A 44 7.52 5.75 0.27
CA MET A 44 6.24 5.82 -0.46
C MET A 44 5.47 7.10 -0.16
N THR A 45 5.51 7.60 1.07
CA THR A 45 4.84 8.86 1.43
C THR A 45 5.45 10.05 0.68
N ALA A 46 6.78 10.10 0.63
CA ALA A 46 7.50 11.13 -0.13
C ALA A 46 7.24 11.03 -1.65
N LEU A 47 7.11 9.81 -2.19
CA LEU A 47 6.73 9.61 -3.59
C LEU A 47 5.32 10.13 -3.85
N LEU A 48 4.34 9.73 -3.04
CA LEU A 48 2.95 10.14 -3.20
C LEU A 48 2.74 11.64 -3.02
N ALA A 49 3.54 12.28 -2.15
CA ALA A 49 3.52 13.73 -1.97
C ALA A 49 3.92 14.52 -3.23
N GLN A 50 4.66 13.89 -4.16
CA GLN A 50 4.99 14.46 -5.47
C GLN A 50 3.82 14.39 -6.47
N GLY A 51 2.73 13.72 -6.10
CA GLY A 51 1.54 13.56 -6.93
C GLY A 51 1.79 12.83 -8.25
N ASP A 52 1.02 13.19 -9.28
CA ASP A 52 1.07 12.53 -10.59
C ASP A 52 2.46 12.66 -11.24
N ASN A 53 3.16 13.76 -11.00
CA ASN A 53 4.52 13.98 -11.53
C ASN A 53 5.53 12.98 -10.95
N GLY A 54 5.44 12.67 -9.66
CA GLY A 54 6.31 11.67 -9.02
C GLY A 54 6.09 10.28 -9.61
N LEU A 55 4.84 9.86 -9.75
CA LEU A 55 4.48 8.57 -10.34
C LEU A 55 4.91 8.47 -11.82
N ALA A 56 4.68 9.53 -12.61
CA ALA A 56 5.10 9.57 -14.02
C ALA A 56 6.63 9.47 -14.19
N ARG A 57 7.41 10.10 -13.28
CA ARG A 57 8.87 9.98 -13.27
C ARG A 57 9.32 8.54 -12.98
N VAL A 58 8.70 7.89 -12.02
CA VAL A 58 9.00 6.47 -11.71
C VAL A 58 8.65 5.60 -12.91
N GLU A 59 7.46 5.79 -13.52
CA GLU A 59 7.03 5.02 -14.68
C GLU A 59 8.02 5.16 -15.86
N LYS A 60 8.47 6.38 -16.16
CA LYS A 60 9.50 6.64 -17.17
C LYS A 60 10.83 5.95 -16.83
N ALA A 61 11.23 5.98 -15.56
CA ALA A 61 12.47 5.30 -15.13
C ALA A 61 12.38 3.79 -15.30
N ILE A 62 11.23 3.19 -14.96
CA ILE A 62 11.02 1.75 -15.14
C ILE A 62 10.96 1.36 -16.62
N GLN A 63 10.32 2.17 -17.47
CA GLN A 63 10.36 1.96 -18.91
C GLN A 63 11.81 1.97 -19.44
N PHE A 64 12.62 2.94 -18.98
CA PHE A 64 14.06 2.98 -19.33
C PHE A 64 14.80 1.70 -18.90
N ILE A 65 14.50 1.14 -17.71
CA ILE A 65 15.12 -0.12 -17.26
C ILE A 65 14.65 -1.30 -18.11
N HIS A 66 13.39 -1.38 -18.52
CA HIS A 66 12.94 -2.42 -19.47
C HIS A 66 13.72 -2.40 -20.79
N GLU A 67 14.05 -1.21 -21.29
CA GLU A 67 14.85 -1.03 -22.50
C GLU A 67 16.36 -1.26 -22.26
N ASN A 68 16.82 -1.10 -21.00
CA ASN A 68 18.23 -1.20 -20.61
C ASN A 68 18.40 -2.06 -19.32
N PRO A 69 18.12 -3.38 -19.36
CA PRO A 69 18.05 -4.21 -18.14
C PRO A 69 19.34 -4.25 -17.30
N SER A 70 20.51 -4.05 -17.94
CA SER A 70 21.81 -4.02 -17.25
C SER A 70 22.04 -2.76 -16.39
N LYS A 71 21.15 -1.78 -16.44
CA LYS A 71 21.29 -0.50 -15.74
C LYS A 71 20.69 -0.50 -14.33
N ALA A 72 20.02 -1.58 -13.91
CA ALA A 72 19.50 -1.74 -12.55
C ALA A 72 19.67 -3.18 -12.07
N THR A 73 19.72 -3.32 -10.74
CA THR A 73 19.79 -4.63 -10.10
C THR A 73 18.38 -5.25 -10.04
N LEU A 74 18.22 -6.46 -10.56
CA LEU A 74 17.02 -7.26 -10.34
C LEU A 74 17.06 -7.86 -8.94
N ILE A 75 16.06 -7.52 -8.12
CA ILE A 75 15.92 -7.96 -6.74
C ILE A 75 14.91 -9.11 -6.72
N PRO A 76 15.29 -10.34 -6.33
CA PRO A 76 14.33 -11.43 -6.24
C PRO A 76 13.26 -11.12 -5.17
N GLN A 77 11.99 -11.30 -5.52
CA GLN A 77 10.86 -11.09 -4.58
C GLN A 77 10.93 -12.02 -3.36
N SER A 78 11.60 -13.17 -3.49
CA SER A 78 11.81 -14.13 -2.40
C SER A 78 12.83 -13.68 -1.35
N GLU A 79 13.68 -12.69 -1.66
CA GLU A 79 14.76 -12.22 -0.80
C GLU A 79 14.41 -10.93 -0.02
N VAL A 80 13.22 -10.37 -0.24
CA VAL A 80 12.82 -9.11 0.40
C VAL A 80 11.94 -9.34 1.62
N ALA A 81 12.06 -8.46 2.61
CA ALA A 81 11.02 -8.28 3.61
C ALA A 81 10.03 -7.23 3.11
N TRP A 82 8.75 -7.60 3.10
CA TRP A 82 7.68 -6.76 2.62
C TRP A 82 7.14 -5.88 3.74
N HIS A 83 6.91 -4.62 3.46
CA HIS A 83 6.25 -3.68 4.36
C HIS A 83 4.86 -3.29 3.85
N PRO A 84 4.00 -2.70 4.70
CA PRO A 84 2.81 -2.03 4.22
C PRO A 84 3.17 -1.00 3.14
N PRO A 85 2.39 -0.83 2.07
CA PRO A 85 2.72 0.13 0.99
C PRO A 85 3.06 1.51 1.53
N VAL A 86 2.25 2.04 2.44
CA VAL A 86 2.54 3.25 3.23
C VAL A 86 2.82 2.80 4.67
N ARG A 87 4.07 2.88 5.10
CA ARG A 87 4.49 2.34 6.41
C ARG A 87 3.94 3.13 7.61
N LYS A 88 3.76 4.41 7.45
CA LYS A 88 3.28 5.33 8.51
C LYS A 88 2.16 6.23 7.96
N PRO A 89 0.98 5.68 7.67
CA PRO A 89 -0.14 6.50 7.24
C PRO A 89 -0.60 7.40 8.38
N GLY A 90 -1.04 8.61 8.06
CA GLY A 90 -1.59 9.55 9.04
C GLY A 90 -2.89 9.04 9.68
N LYS A 91 -3.66 8.25 8.95
CA LYS A 91 -4.85 7.56 9.45
C LYS A 91 -5.16 6.32 8.62
N ILE A 92 -5.82 5.36 9.24
CA ILE A 92 -6.43 4.20 8.57
C ILE A 92 -7.91 4.24 8.96
N CYS A 93 -8.77 4.39 7.97
CA CYS A 93 -10.21 4.48 8.16
C CYS A 93 -10.86 3.23 7.54
N GLY A 94 -11.47 2.39 8.35
CA GLY A 94 -12.26 1.25 7.89
C GLY A 94 -13.72 1.64 7.71
N ILE A 95 -14.40 1.05 6.73
CA ILE A 95 -15.84 1.20 6.51
C ILE A 95 -16.51 -0.10 6.92
N ALA A 96 -17.31 -0.07 7.97
CA ALA A 96 -18.00 -1.24 8.46
C ALA A 96 -19.33 -1.48 7.73
N MET A 97 -19.75 -2.76 7.71
CA MET A 97 -21.05 -3.20 7.19
C MET A 97 -21.32 -2.82 5.73
N ASN A 98 -20.29 -2.73 4.93
CA ASN A 98 -20.36 -2.43 3.50
C ASN A 98 -20.29 -3.69 2.60
N ASN A 99 -20.18 -4.88 3.19
CA ASN A 99 -20.08 -6.14 2.48
C ASN A 99 -21.44 -6.51 1.86
N SER A 100 -21.47 -6.60 0.53
CA SER A 100 -22.66 -6.97 -0.24
C SER A 100 -22.75 -8.47 -0.57
N ALA A 101 -21.87 -9.32 -0.02
CA ALA A 101 -21.77 -10.73 -0.38
C ALA A 101 -22.99 -11.56 0.06
N SER A 102 -23.77 -11.09 1.06
CA SER A 102 -25.03 -11.74 1.45
C SER A 102 -26.19 -10.76 1.44
N ASN A 103 -27.39 -11.23 1.08
CA ASN A 103 -28.60 -10.41 1.16
C ASN A 103 -28.93 -9.99 2.59
N GLU A 104 -28.66 -10.83 3.58
CA GLU A 104 -28.83 -10.55 5.00
C GLU A 104 -27.96 -9.38 5.46
N ARG A 105 -26.70 -9.33 5.03
CA ARG A 105 -25.80 -8.21 5.35
C ARG A 105 -26.20 -6.91 4.64
N LYS A 106 -26.75 -6.99 3.42
CA LYS A 106 -27.30 -5.81 2.72
C LYS A 106 -28.48 -5.21 3.48
N ILE A 107 -29.35 -6.05 4.07
CA ILE A 107 -30.50 -5.59 4.84
C ILE A 107 -30.07 -4.88 6.12
N SER A 108 -28.93 -5.28 6.71
CA SER A 108 -28.38 -4.67 7.93
C SER A 108 -27.42 -3.49 7.66
N ALA A 109 -27.14 -3.16 6.39
CA ALA A 109 -26.27 -2.02 6.09
C ALA A 109 -26.95 -0.71 6.52
N PRO A 110 -26.24 0.19 7.22
CA PRO A 110 -26.77 1.48 7.62
C PRO A 110 -26.97 2.39 6.39
N ASP A 111 -27.92 3.33 6.49
CA ASP A 111 -28.17 4.34 5.44
C ASP A 111 -26.95 5.25 5.21
N HIS A 112 -26.13 5.43 6.24
CA HIS A 112 -24.88 6.18 6.19
C HIS A 112 -23.70 5.26 6.51
N PRO A 113 -22.51 5.46 5.87
CA PRO A 113 -21.33 4.67 6.14
C PRO A 113 -20.95 4.70 7.63
N ALA A 114 -20.75 3.53 8.21
CA ALA A 114 -20.18 3.40 9.55
C ALA A 114 -18.64 3.32 9.45
N PHE A 115 -17.93 4.18 10.18
CA PHE A 115 -16.49 4.28 10.16
C PHE A 115 -15.86 3.85 11.47
N PHE A 116 -14.67 3.26 11.38
CA PHE A 116 -13.78 3.05 12.51
C PHE A 116 -12.35 3.41 12.14
N LEU A 117 -11.52 3.69 13.13
CA LEU A 117 -10.12 4.05 12.92
C LEU A 117 -9.20 2.95 13.46
N LYS A 118 -8.14 2.68 12.72
CA LYS A 118 -7.02 1.84 13.17
C LYS A 118 -5.76 2.69 13.32
N PRO A 119 -4.97 2.49 14.39
CA PRO A 119 -3.68 3.15 14.51
C PRO A 119 -2.69 2.59 13.49
N ALA A 120 -1.77 3.42 13.00
CA ALA A 120 -0.71 2.97 12.10
C ALA A 120 0.18 1.87 12.70
N SER A 121 0.28 1.81 14.03
CA SER A 121 1.03 0.79 14.77
C SER A 121 0.47 -0.63 14.67
N CYS A 122 -0.76 -0.80 14.15
CA CYS A 122 -1.32 -2.15 13.93
C CYS A 122 -0.95 -2.73 12.56
N LEU A 123 -0.30 -1.94 11.67
CA LEU A 123 0.12 -2.43 10.37
C LEU A 123 1.34 -3.34 10.47
N ILE A 124 1.26 -4.45 9.78
CA ILE A 124 2.38 -5.37 9.52
C ILE A 124 2.48 -5.63 8.02
N GLY A 125 3.63 -6.09 7.57
CA GLY A 125 3.91 -6.40 6.17
C GLY A 125 3.38 -7.78 5.75
N HIS A 126 3.46 -8.06 4.46
CA HIS A 126 3.13 -9.36 3.90
C HIS A 126 4.06 -10.45 4.48
N LYS A 127 3.50 -11.58 4.87
CA LYS A 127 4.18 -12.71 5.55
C LYS A 127 4.71 -12.43 6.96
N GLU A 128 4.46 -11.26 7.54
CA GLU A 128 4.76 -11.04 8.95
C GLU A 128 3.80 -11.82 9.86
N THR A 129 4.27 -12.13 11.07
CA THR A 129 3.51 -12.94 12.02
C THR A 129 2.41 -12.14 12.70
N ILE A 130 1.17 -12.60 12.60
CA ILE A 130 0.03 -12.07 13.34
C ILE A 130 0.03 -12.68 14.74
N ALA A 131 0.32 -11.88 15.78
CA ALA A 131 0.35 -12.34 17.17
C ALA A 131 -1.07 -12.36 17.77
N ILE A 132 -1.65 -13.55 17.90
CA ILE A 132 -2.98 -13.75 18.50
C ILE A 132 -2.83 -14.23 19.94
N ARG A 133 -3.36 -13.48 20.90
CA ARG A 133 -3.33 -13.86 22.32
C ARG A 133 -4.57 -14.68 22.68
N LYS A 134 -4.39 -15.63 23.63
CA LYS A 134 -5.46 -16.56 24.02
C LYS A 134 -6.77 -15.88 24.45
N TYR A 135 -6.68 -14.70 25.08
CA TYR A 135 -7.86 -13.98 25.57
C TYR A 135 -8.59 -13.15 24.50
N TYR A 136 -8.10 -13.13 23.24
CA TYR A 136 -8.82 -12.45 22.16
C TYR A 136 -10.07 -13.20 21.69
N GLY A 137 -10.27 -14.45 22.16
CA GLY A 137 -11.37 -15.30 21.73
C GLY A 137 -11.18 -15.78 20.30
N SER A 138 -12.26 -15.97 19.58
CA SER A 138 -12.20 -16.30 18.16
C SER A 138 -11.71 -15.11 17.33
N VAL A 139 -10.77 -15.37 16.44
CA VAL A 139 -10.20 -14.38 15.54
C VAL A 139 -10.41 -14.85 14.12
N HIS A 140 -10.81 -13.97 13.21
CA HIS A 140 -10.99 -14.30 11.80
C HIS A 140 -10.35 -13.25 10.88
N PRO A 141 -9.90 -13.68 9.70
CA PRO A 141 -9.40 -12.78 8.67
C PRO A 141 -10.55 -12.09 7.95
N GLU A 142 -10.38 -10.83 7.60
CA GLU A 142 -11.29 -10.07 6.75
C GLU A 142 -10.48 -9.50 5.58
N PRO A 143 -10.51 -10.13 4.40
CA PRO A 143 -9.84 -9.62 3.21
C PRO A 143 -10.54 -8.35 2.71
N GLU A 144 -9.79 -7.26 2.64
CA GLU A 144 -10.28 -5.91 2.36
C GLU A 144 -9.55 -5.27 1.18
N LEU A 145 -10.26 -4.41 0.45
CA LEU A 145 -9.66 -3.49 -0.51
C LEU A 145 -9.16 -2.25 0.22
N ALA A 146 -7.85 -2.06 0.26
CA ALA A 146 -7.25 -0.83 0.76
C ALA A 146 -7.14 0.21 -0.37
N VAL A 147 -7.75 1.38 -0.15
CA VAL A 147 -7.68 2.54 -1.05
C VAL A 147 -6.63 3.50 -0.49
N ILE A 148 -5.57 3.75 -1.25
CA ILE A 148 -4.48 4.65 -0.85
C ILE A 148 -4.80 6.07 -1.36
N ILE A 149 -5.03 6.99 -0.43
CA ILE A 149 -5.26 8.40 -0.74
C ILE A 149 -3.91 9.08 -0.97
N GLY A 150 -3.73 9.66 -2.15
CA GLY A 150 -2.47 10.28 -2.59
C GLY A 150 -2.43 11.79 -2.48
N LYS A 151 -3.57 12.44 -2.31
CA LYS A 151 -3.67 13.91 -2.23
C LYS A 151 -4.52 14.31 -1.03
N THR A 152 -4.19 15.40 -0.35
CA THR A 152 -5.05 15.94 0.71
C THR A 152 -6.42 16.25 0.14
N MET A 153 -7.48 15.73 0.79
CA MET A 153 -8.86 15.95 0.36
C MET A 153 -9.74 16.35 1.54
N ARG A 154 -10.68 17.24 1.28
CA ARG A 154 -11.70 17.68 2.23
C ARG A 154 -12.94 18.11 1.45
N ASP A 155 -14.11 17.61 1.87
CA ASP A 155 -15.42 17.95 1.27
C ASP A 155 -15.45 17.75 -0.26
N VAL A 156 -14.82 16.67 -0.74
CA VAL A 156 -14.72 16.34 -2.17
C VAL A 156 -15.96 15.59 -2.61
N SER A 157 -16.52 15.94 -3.76
CA SER A 157 -17.65 15.23 -4.33
C SER A 157 -17.29 13.80 -4.75
N ALA A 158 -18.28 12.91 -4.82
CA ALA A 158 -18.08 11.53 -5.28
C ALA A 158 -17.52 11.47 -6.71
N ALA A 159 -17.90 12.42 -7.57
CA ALA A 159 -17.42 12.50 -8.95
C ALA A 159 -15.92 12.83 -9.04
N GLU A 160 -15.41 13.61 -8.09
CA GLU A 160 -14.01 14.05 -8.05
C GLU A 160 -13.11 13.10 -7.22
N ALA A 161 -13.70 12.28 -6.34
CA ALA A 161 -12.96 11.46 -5.37
C ALA A 161 -11.90 10.55 -6.01
N SER A 162 -12.17 10.00 -7.20
CA SER A 162 -11.22 9.14 -7.92
C SER A 162 -9.89 9.84 -8.24
N GLY A 163 -9.89 11.16 -8.45
CA GLY A 163 -8.69 11.95 -8.71
C GLY A 163 -7.76 12.12 -7.50
N TYR A 164 -8.17 11.66 -6.32
CA TYR A 164 -7.39 11.70 -5.09
C TYR A 164 -6.80 10.34 -4.71
N ILE A 165 -7.16 9.28 -5.44
CA ILE A 165 -6.67 7.93 -5.20
C ILE A 165 -5.32 7.74 -5.89
N ALA A 166 -4.29 7.37 -5.11
CA ALA A 166 -2.98 7.03 -5.64
C ALA A 166 -2.89 5.58 -6.10
N GLY A 167 -3.70 4.70 -5.54
CA GLY A 167 -3.70 3.29 -5.89
C GLY A 167 -4.48 2.43 -4.91
N TYR A 168 -4.35 1.13 -5.10
CA TYR A 168 -5.07 0.12 -4.31
C TYR A 168 -4.11 -0.95 -3.82
N SER A 169 -4.48 -1.57 -2.69
CA SER A 169 -3.78 -2.73 -2.15
C SER A 169 -4.80 -3.70 -1.54
N VAL A 170 -4.33 -4.89 -1.22
CA VAL A 170 -5.12 -5.84 -0.43
C VAL A 170 -4.66 -5.75 1.02
N MET A 171 -5.61 -5.70 1.95
CA MET A 171 -5.39 -5.71 3.37
C MET A 171 -6.14 -6.88 4.01
N ASN A 172 -5.60 -7.42 5.09
CA ASN A 172 -6.30 -8.36 5.94
C ASN A 172 -6.64 -7.68 7.25
N ASP A 173 -7.91 -7.33 7.45
CA ASP A 173 -8.39 -6.71 8.67
C ASP A 173 -8.74 -7.78 9.71
N ILE A 174 -7.74 -8.16 10.52
CA ILE A 174 -7.90 -9.20 11.53
C ILE A 174 -8.86 -8.73 12.63
N THR A 175 -9.96 -9.44 12.80
CA THR A 175 -11.01 -9.11 13.78
C THR A 175 -11.10 -10.16 14.88
N GLY A 176 -11.04 -9.70 16.13
CA GLY A 176 -11.21 -10.54 17.33
C GLY A 176 -12.60 -10.37 17.93
N ASN A 177 -13.38 -11.44 17.97
CA ASN A 177 -14.77 -11.39 18.47
C ASN A 177 -14.89 -11.41 20.01
N GLY A 178 -13.89 -11.98 20.71
CA GLY A 178 -13.91 -12.13 22.16
C GLY A 178 -13.59 -10.85 22.95
N MET A 179 -13.23 -9.75 22.27
CA MET A 179 -12.90 -8.47 22.90
C MET A 179 -14.06 -7.47 22.86
N ARG A 180 -15.20 -7.87 22.34
CA ARG A 180 -16.43 -7.07 22.41
C ARG A 180 -17.06 -7.32 23.78
N ALA A 181 -16.85 -6.40 24.72
CA ALA A 181 -17.56 -6.37 26.00
C ALA A 181 -18.98 -5.86 25.80
#